data_8f89c0d445f8b5e59fa9e034c9f65fe8
#
_entry.id   8f89c0d445f8b5e59fa9e034c9f65fe8
#
_cell.length_a   1.000
_cell.length_b   1.000
_cell.length_c   1.000
_cell.angle_alpha   90.00
_cell.angle_beta   90.00
_cell.angle_gamma   90.00
#
_symmetry.space_group_name_H-M   'P 1'
#
loop_
_entity.id
_entity.type
_entity.pdbx_description
1 polymer ?
#
loop_
_entity_poly.entity_id
_entity_poly.type
_entity_poly.pdbx_seq_one_letter_code
_entity_poly.pdbx_strand_id
1 'polypeptide(L)'
;FESPFADLYINLFENLWNDKNKLQDVTDIVIDNMTFVYNENSPESIYFLILYHVFSEFLNDISTDELPNEATGFKQSKIWNMLYDFQRDAVLAIINKLERYNGCILADSVGLGKTFTALAVVKYYENRNKSVLVLCPKKLAENWNTYKDNYVNNPIAGDRLNYDVLFHTDLSRPGGFSNGLDLNRLNWGNYDLVVIDESHNFRNGVGTHANTVENRYVKLMDKIIRAGVKTKVLMLSATPVNNRFIDLKNQLAIAYEGDASLIDNKLGTNKSIDEIFRQAQRAFNAWSDLDVTDRTTDALLKTLDFDFFELLDSVTIARSRKHIEKYYDTADIGKFPIRKPPISLSPKLTDLETATNYNQIYEELSKLSLCIYTPSNYIFPSKIQKYIDITHNKGNELTQTGREQGIRKLMSVNLLKRLESSVNSFQLTLQRIYNLINDTIDKINRFEQYGTSSLDMYETADTEWDIDDSN
;
A
#
# COMPACT_ATOMS: atom_id res chain seq x y z
N PHE A 1 36.37 -23.35 35.47
CA PHE A 1 35.63 -22.62 36.51
C PHE A 1 34.63 -23.58 37.14
N GLU A 2 35.02 -24.31 38.15
CA GLU A 2 34.09 -25.08 38.97
C GLU A 2 33.42 -24.10 39.92
N SER A 3 32.15 -23.80 39.66
CA SER A 3 31.36 -23.02 40.60
C SER A 3 30.96 -23.89 41.77
N PRO A 4 31.19 -23.50 43.05
CA PRO A 4 30.82 -24.30 44.22
C PRO A 4 29.32 -24.58 44.35
N PHE A 5 28.50 -23.96 43.48
CA PHE A 5 27.03 -24.17 43.38
C PHE A 5 26.60 -25.08 42.22
N ALA A 6 27.54 -25.52 41.35
CA ALA A 6 27.17 -26.33 40.18
C ALA A 6 26.50 -27.67 40.61
N ASP A 7 27.07 -28.34 41.59
CA ASP A 7 26.51 -29.60 42.11
C ASP A 7 25.15 -29.41 42.78
N LEU A 8 24.88 -28.27 43.39
CA LEU A 8 23.58 -27.95 43.97
C LEU A 8 22.52 -27.82 42.88
N TYR A 9 22.84 -27.12 41.78
CA TYR A 9 21.90 -26.95 40.63
C TYR A 9 21.72 -28.25 39.87
N ILE A 10 22.75 -29.05 39.70
CA ILE A 10 22.66 -30.38 39.06
C ILE A 10 21.74 -31.27 39.89
N ASN A 11 21.94 -31.37 41.21
CA ASN A 11 21.10 -32.17 42.09
C ASN A 11 19.63 -31.64 42.10
N LEU A 12 19.43 -30.37 42.06
CA LEU A 12 18.09 -29.77 42.01
C LEU A 12 17.39 -30.07 40.66
N PHE A 13 18.12 -30.02 39.56
CA PHE A 13 17.65 -30.40 38.24
C PHE A 13 17.31 -31.90 38.17
N GLU A 14 18.21 -32.79 38.63
CA GLU A 14 17.97 -34.23 38.60
C GLU A 14 16.79 -34.64 39.47
N ASN A 15 16.61 -34.03 40.66
CA ASN A 15 15.46 -34.23 41.50
C ASN A 15 14.15 -33.81 40.83
N LEU A 16 14.17 -32.70 40.10
CA LEU A 16 13.02 -32.20 39.39
C LEU A 16 12.73 -33.09 38.17
N TRP A 17 13.79 -33.46 37.43
CA TRP A 17 13.70 -34.27 36.20
C TRP A 17 13.18 -35.71 36.46
N ASN A 18 13.53 -36.26 37.57
CA ASN A 18 13.12 -37.63 37.99
C ASN A 18 11.78 -37.65 38.76
N ASP A 19 11.17 -36.48 39.06
CA ASP A 19 9.92 -36.42 39.84
C ASP A 19 8.71 -36.70 38.89
N LYS A 20 8.28 -37.96 38.84
CA LYS A 20 7.15 -38.42 38.05
C LYS A 20 5.79 -37.82 38.44
N ASN A 21 5.71 -37.13 39.59
CA ASN A 21 4.49 -36.42 39.98
C ASN A 21 4.42 -35.00 39.44
N LYS A 22 5.58 -34.41 39.08
CA LYS A 22 5.68 -33.06 38.54
C LYS A 22 5.94 -32.98 37.05
N LEU A 23 6.64 -34.03 36.52
CA LEU A 23 6.96 -34.10 35.11
C LEU A 23 6.43 -35.40 34.51
N GLN A 24 5.80 -35.30 33.37
CA GLN A 24 5.37 -36.45 32.59
C GLN A 24 6.33 -36.60 31.41
N ASP A 25 6.82 -37.84 31.20
CA ASP A 25 7.56 -38.18 30.00
C ASP A 25 6.60 -38.23 28.81
N VAL A 26 6.76 -37.28 27.89
CA VAL A 26 5.97 -37.18 26.65
C VAL A 26 6.83 -37.50 25.42
N THR A 27 8.02 -38.08 25.62
CA THR A 27 8.97 -38.35 24.54
C THR A 27 8.37 -39.14 23.41
N ASP A 28 7.66 -40.25 23.72
CA ASP A 28 7.05 -41.09 22.70
C ASP A 28 5.95 -40.34 21.94
N ILE A 29 5.13 -39.56 22.63
CA ILE A 29 4.06 -38.73 22.02
C ILE A 29 4.67 -37.69 21.09
N VAL A 30 5.77 -37.07 21.50
CA VAL A 30 6.48 -36.05 20.69
C VAL A 30 7.15 -36.73 19.49
N ILE A 31 7.81 -37.86 19.68
CA ILE A 31 8.47 -38.62 18.59
C ILE A 31 7.44 -39.08 17.56
N ASP A 32 6.31 -39.64 17.99
CA ASP A 32 5.25 -40.12 17.09
C ASP A 32 4.66 -38.94 16.29
N ASN A 33 4.41 -37.79 16.93
CA ASN A 33 3.94 -36.61 16.26
C ASN A 33 5.02 -35.95 15.36
N MET A 34 6.28 -35.94 15.77
CA MET A 34 7.40 -35.46 14.95
C MET A 34 7.64 -36.39 13.75
N THR A 35 7.51 -37.72 13.91
CA THR A 35 7.67 -38.66 12.81
C THR A 35 6.58 -38.49 11.77
N PHE A 36 5.34 -38.22 12.18
CA PHE A 36 4.23 -37.86 11.29
C PHE A 36 4.51 -36.52 10.56
N VAL A 37 4.94 -35.51 11.28
CA VAL A 37 5.27 -34.19 10.71
C VAL A 37 6.49 -34.24 9.79
N TYR A 38 7.50 -35.07 10.12
CA TYR A 38 8.74 -35.18 9.33
C TYR A 38 8.55 -35.96 8.03
N ASN A 39 7.64 -36.91 7.98
CA ASN A 39 7.35 -37.70 6.78
C ASN A 39 6.54 -36.92 5.72
N GLU A 40 5.79 -35.89 6.11
CA GLU A 40 4.92 -35.15 5.20
C GLU A 40 5.37 -33.70 4.95
N ASN A 41 6.30 -33.14 5.73
CA ASN A 41 6.66 -31.72 5.68
C ASN A 41 8.16 -31.48 5.63
N SER A 42 8.57 -30.48 4.84
CA SER A 42 9.95 -29.98 4.84
C SER A 42 10.33 -29.36 6.20
N PRO A 43 11.62 -29.31 6.58
CA PRO A 43 12.08 -28.60 7.80
C PRO A 43 11.56 -27.17 7.92
N GLU A 44 11.36 -26.49 6.80
CA GLU A 44 10.77 -25.14 6.73
C GLU A 44 9.28 -25.14 7.13
N SER A 45 8.55 -26.19 6.78
CA SER A 45 7.16 -26.37 7.19
C SER A 45 7.03 -26.62 8.69
N ILE A 46 7.96 -27.38 9.27
CA ILE A 46 8.03 -27.63 10.73
C ILE A 46 8.36 -26.33 11.47
N TYR A 47 9.34 -25.58 10.97
CA TYR A 47 9.68 -24.26 11.52
C TYR A 47 8.48 -23.31 11.50
N PHE A 48 7.73 -23.30 10.39
CA PHE A 48 6.52 -22.50 10.25
C PHE A 48 5.41 -22.96 11.20
N LEU A 49 5.26 -24.26 11.41
CA LEU A 49 4.29 -24.82 12.34
C LEU A 49 4.63 -24.49 13.80
N ILE A 50 5.90 -24.53 14.16
CA ILE A 50 6.39 -24.10 15.48
C ILE A 50 6.14 -22.60 15.67
N LEU A 51 6.46 -21.77 14.68
CA LEU A 51 6.14 -20.36 14.72
C LEU A 51 4.64 -20.11 14.84
N TYR A 52 3.81 -20.84 14.09
CA TYR A 52 2.36 -20.74 14.19
C TYR A 52 1.86 -21.06 15.60
N HIS A 53 2.37 -22.12 16.24
CA HIS A 53 1.98 -22.47 17.62
C HIS A 53 2.52 -21.50 18.66
N VAL A 54 3.73 -21.01 18.51
CA VAL A 54 4.29 -19.96 19.38
C VAL A 54 3.48 -18.68 19.26
N PHE A 55 3.08 -18.30 18.06
CA PHE A 55 2.25 -17.11 17.82
C PHE A 55 0.77 -17.34 18.14
N SER A 56 0.24 -18.58 18.10
CA SER A 56 -1.13 -18.86 18.52
C SER A 56 -1.33 -18.68 20.03
N GLU A 57 -0.30 -18.93 20.84
CA GLU A 57 -0.34 -18.58 22.28
C GLU A 57 -0.38 -17.04 22.47
N PHE A 58 0.30 -16.27 21.62
CA PHE A 58 0.21 -14.80 21.62
C PHE A 58 -1.19 -14.27 21.25
N LEU A 59 -1.96 -15.03 20.46
CA LEU A 59 -3.36 -14.71 20.16
C LEU A 59 -4.27 -14.91 21.37
N ASN A 60 -3.89 -15.75 22.33
CA ASN A 60 -4.64 -15.97 23.57
C ASN A 60 -4.40 -14.89 24.64
N ASP A 61 -3.34 -14.09 24.50
CA ASP A 61 -3.05 -12.95 25.39
C ASP A 61 -3.80 -11.64 25.00
N ILE A 62 -4.64 -11.70 23.97
CA ILE A 62 -5.50 -10.56 23.61
C ILE A 62 -6.57 -10.44 24.69
N SER A 63 -6.71 -9.25 25.28
CA SER A 63 -7.77 -9.00 26.24
C SER A 63 -9.12 -9.34 25.61
N THR A 64 -9.95 -10.06 26.32
CA THR A 64 -11.30 -10.45 25.86
C THR A 64 -12.18 -9.26 25.50
N ASP A 65 -11.81 -8.05 25.98
CA ASP A 65 -12.49 -6.80 25.69
C ASP A 65 -12.17 -6.23 24.29
N GLU A 66 -11.02 -6.58 23.71
CA GLU A 66 -10.59 -6.15 22.38
C GLU A 66 -11.05 -7.10 21.27
N LEU A 67 -11.34 -8.35 21.61
CA LEU A 67 -11.89 -9.30 20.64
C LEU A 67 -13.35 -9.03 20.34
N PRO A 68 -13.84 -9.37 19.13
CA PRO A 68 -15.25 -9.33 18.81
C PRO A 68 -16.06 -10.20 19.79
N ASN A 69 -16.70 -9.58 20.76
CA ASN A 69 -17.56 -10.27 21.72
C ASN A 69 -18.98 -10.41 21.16
N GLU A 70 -19.77 -11.31 21.75
CA GLU A 70 -21.14 -11.57 21.33
C GLU A 70 -22.05 -10.36 21.54
N ALA A 71 -21.76 -9.53 22.55
CA ALA A 71 -22.57 -8.35 22.89
C ALA A 71 -22.61 -7.29 21.78
N THR A 72 -21.57 -7.21 20.93
CA THR A 72 -21.54 -6.26 19.81
C THR A 72 -22.29 -6.74 18.58
N GLY A 73 -22.70 -8.01 18.52
CA GLY A 73 -23.36 -8.60 17.35
C GLY A 73 -22.47 -8.65 16.08
N PHE A 74 -21.18 -8.39 16.19
CA PHE A 74 -20.26 -8.34 15.04
C PHE A 74 -20.20 -9.67 14.26
N LYS A 75 -20.08 -10.81 14.96
CA LYS A 75 -20.04 -12.14 14.35
C LYS A 75 -21.39 -12.56 13.71
N GLN A 76 -22.47 -11.85 13.99
CA GLN A 76 -23.79 -12.05 13.39
C GLN A 76 -24.02 -11.16 12.16
N SER A 77 -23.08 -10.25 11.84
CA SER A 77 -23.17 -9.37 10.67
C SER A 77 -23.13 -10.17 9.36
N LYS A 78 -23.77 -9.64 8.32
CA LYS A 78 -23.77 -10.28 7.00
C LYS A 78 -22.35 -10.33 6.42
N ILE A 79 -21.60 -9.24 6.58
CA ILE A 79 -20.21 -9.21 6.08
C ILE A 79 -19.38 -10.32 6.72
N TRP A 80 -19.45 -10.52 8.04
CA TRP A 80 -18.72 -11.58 8.72
C TRP A 80 -19.06 -12.98 8.19
N ASN A 81 -20.37 -13.23 7.98
CA ASN A 81 -20.84 -14.53 7.49
C ASN A 81 -20.48 -14.80 6.04
N MET A 82 -20.21 -13.77 5.24
CA MET A 82 -19.77 -13.89 3.84
C MET A 82 -18.27 -14.13 3.72
N LEU A 83 -17.48 -13.90 4.77
CA LEU A 83 -16.04 -14.09 4.72
C LEU A 83 -15.69 -15.57 4.72
N TYR A 84 -14.67 -15.93 3.93
CA TYR A 84 -13.97 -17.19 4.04
C TYR A 84 -13.14 -17.24 5.32
N ASP A 85 -12.78 -18.44 5.79
CA ASP A 85 -12.05 -18.62 7.05
C ASP A 85 -10.73 -17.85 7.07
N PHE A 86 -9.95 -17.90 5.99
CA PHE A 86 -8.71 -17.12 5.90
C PHE A 86 -8.95 -15.60 6.02
N GLN A 87 -10.09 -15.09 5.54
CA GLN A 87 -10.44 -13.68 5.68
C GLN A 87 -10.88 -13.34 7.11
N ARG A 88 -11.61 -14.25 7.77
CA ARG A 88 -11.98 -14.09 9.20
C ARG A 88 -10.75 -14.01 10.08
N ASP A 89 -9.78 -14.91 9.87
CA ASP A 89 -8.51 -14.87 10.59
C ASP A 89 -7.76 -13.56 10.34
N ALA A 90 -7.76 -13.06 9.09
CA ALA A 90 -7.18 -11.76 8.80
C ALA A 90 -7.87 -10.62 9.54
N VAL A 91 -9.21 -10.61 9.60
CA VAL A 91 -9.95 -9.56 10.31
C VAL A 91 -9.56 -9.52 11.79
N LEU A 92 -9.51 -10.68 12.44
CA LEU A 92 -9.11 -10.76 13.85
C LEU A 92 -7.67 -10.31 14.05
N ALA A 93 -6.75 -10.76 13.21
CA ALA A 93 -5.36 -10.34 13.25
C ALA A 93 -5.18 -8.84 12.96
N ILE A 94 -5.94 -8.26 12.01
CA ILE A 94 -5.93 -6.81 11.73
C ILE A 94 -6.38 -6.03 12.96
N ILE A 95 -7.51 -6.42 13.56
CA ILE A 95 -8.04 -5.75 14.75
C ILE A 95 -6.99 -5.74 15.86
N ASN A 96 -6.37 -6.89 16.15
CA ASN A 96 -5.31 -6.98 17.14
C ASN A 96 -4.13 -6.05 16.82
N LYS A 97 -3.64 -6.07 15.57
CA LYS A 97 -2.52 -5.20 15.14
C LYS A 97 -2.89 -3.71 15.23
N LEU A 98 -4.12 -3.34 14.88
CA LEU A 98 -4.61 -1.97 15.01
C LEU A 98 -4.70 -1.51 16.47
N GLU A 99 -5.16 -2.38 17.39
CA GLU A 99 -5.23 -2.04 18.81
C GLU A 99 -3.82 -1.93 19.43
N ARG A 100 -2.91 -2.81 19.06
CA ARG A 100 -1.56 -2.85 19.64
C ARG A 100 -0.62 -1.81 19.02
N TYR A 101 -0.62 -1.67 17.68
CA TYR A 101 0.37 -0.89 16.94
C TYR A 101 -0.19 0.35 16.24
N ASN A 102 -1.49 0.61 16.33
CA ASN A 102 -2.24 1.66 15.63
C ASN A 102 -2.24 1.54 14.10
N GLY A 103 -1.63 0.54 13.52
CA GLY A 103 -1.59 0.37 12.08
C GLY A 103 -1.36 -1.06 11.65
N CYS A 104 -1.90 -1.38 10.46
CA CYS A 104 -1.72 -2.67 9.82
C CYS A 104 -1.73 -2.50 8.30
N ILE A 105 -0.85 -3.22 7.60
CA ILE A 105 -0.87 -3.34 6.14
C ILE A 105 -1.44 -4.70 5.77
N LEU A 106 -2.57 -4.72 5.07
CA LEU A 106 -3.11 -5.93 4.44
C LEU A 106 -2.54 -6.04 3.03
N ALA A 107 -1.55 -6.91 2.86
CA ALA A 107 -0.78 -7.12 1.64
C ALA A 107 -1.12 -8.43 0.92
N ASP A 108 -2.32 -8.92 1.08
CA ASP A 108 -2.81 -10.11 0.39
C ASP A 108 -2.74 -9.97 -1.13
N SER A 109 -2.44 -11.06 -1.84
CA SER A 109 -2.41 -11.09 -3.30
C SER A 109 -3.71 -10.55 -3.92
N VAL A 110 -3.60 -10.03 -5.15
CA VAL A 110 -4.76 -9.52 -5.90
C VAL A 110 -5.82 -10.60 -6.05
N GLY A 111 -7.10 -10.21 -5.84
CA GLY A 111 -8.24 -11.12 -5.98
C GLY A 111 -8.54 -11.99 -4.75
N LEU A 112 -7.89 -11.74 -3.60
CA LEU A 112 -8.19 -12.41 -2.32
C LEU A 112 -9.24 -11.66 -1.47
N GLY A 113 -9.90 -10.63 -2.02
CA GLY A 113 -11.01 -9.95 -1.37
C GLY A 113 -10.60 -9.00 -0.25
N LYS A 114 -9.46 -8.30 -0.39
CA LYS A 114 -9.00 -7.29 0.60
C LYS A 114 -10.09 -6.30 1.00
N THR A 115 -10.92 -5.85 0.05
CA THR A 115 -12.02 -4.92 0.32
C THR A 115 -13.04 -5.52 1.29
N PHE A 116 -13.42 -6.79 1.13
CA PHE A 116 -14.36 -7.45 2.05
C PHE A 116 -13.76 -7.65 3.44
N THR A 117 -12.49 -8.02 3.52
CA THR A 117 -11.75 -8.08 4.79
C THR A 117 -11.74 -6.72 5.48
N ALA A 118 -11.47 -5.64 4.74
CA ALA A 118 -11.48 -4.28 5.28
C ALA A 118 -12.88 -3.83 5.71
N LEU A 119 -13.94 -4.14 4.94
CA LEU A 119 -15.32 -3.82 5.31
C LEU A 119 -15.74 -4.51 6.60
N ALA A 120 -15.27 -5.72 6.87
CA ALA A 120 -15.50 -6.39 8.15
C ALA A 120 -14.79 -5.67 9.31
N VAL A 121 -13.58 -5.19 9.10
CA VAL A 121 -12.88 -4.34 10.09
C VAL A 121 -13.64 -3.03 10.31
N VAL A 122 -14.11 -2.37 9.24
CA VAL A 122 -14.96 -1.18 9.34
C VAL A 122 -16.18 -1.48 10.20
N LYS A 123 -16.90 -2.60 9.92
CA LYS A 123 -18.07 -3.00 10.71
C LYS A 123 -17.77 -3.21 12.19
N TYR A 124 -16.62 -3.76 12.51
CA TYR A 124 -16.18 -3.95 13.89
C TYR A 124 -16.05 -2.60 14.62
N TYR A 125 -15.44 -1.59 13.99
CA TYR A 125 -15.27 -0.25 14.58
C TYR A 125 -16.58 0.52 14.64
N GLU A 126 -17.42 0.44 13.61
CA GLU A 126 -18.75 1.06 13.61
C GLU A 126 -19.66 0.54 14.73
N ASN A 127 -19.63 -0.78 14.99
CA ASN A 127 -20.40 -1.37 16.10
C ASN A 127 -19.94 -0.84 17.47
N ARG A 128 -18.81 -0.15 17.54
CA ARG A 128 -18.26 0.53 18.73
C ARG A 128 -18.43 2.05 18.66
N ASN A 129 -19.29 2.54 17.76
CA ASN A 129 -19.53 3.96 17.52
C ASN A 129 -18.26 4.75 17.15
N LYS A 130 -17.36 4.10 16.41
CA LYS A 130 -16.12 4.70 15.92
C LYS A 130 -16.34 5.26 14.51
N SER A 131 -15.85 6.48 14.27
CA SER A 131 -15.93 7.13 12.96
C SER A 131 -14.85 6.57 12.02
N VAL A 132 -15.25 6.26 10.79
CA VAL A 132 -14.38 5.62 9.79
C VAL A 132 -14.31 6.46 8.52
N LEU A 133 -13.09 6.68 8.04
CA LEU A 133 -12.81 7.28 6.75
C LEU A 133 -12.14 6.25 5.84
N VAL A 134 -12.61 6.15 4.61
CA VAL A 134 -11.94 5.42 3.52
C VAL A 134 -11.31 6.42 2.57
N LEU A 135 -10.01 6.32 2.37
CA LEU A 135 -9.25 7.06 1.37
C LEU A 135 -8.91 6.11 0.22
N CYS A 136 -9.39 6.38 -0.98
CA CYS A 136 -9.14 5.53 -2.14
C CYS A 136 -8.84 6.35 -3.41
N PRO A 137 -8.28 5.72 -4.46
CA PRO A 137 -8.26 6.32 -5.79
C PRO A 137 -9.69 6.57 -6.30
N LYS A 138 -9.92 7.68 -7.00
CA LYS A 138 -11.26 8.06 -7.51
C LYS A 138 -11.93 6.95 -8.31
N LYS A 139 -11.16 6.18 -9.09
CA LYS A 139 -11.64 5.05 -9.87
C LYS A 139 -12.22 3.88 -9.04
N LEU A 140 -11.85 3.78 -7.76
CA LEU A 140 -12.35 2.76 -6.84
C LEU A 140 -13.50 3.23 -5.96
N ALA A 141 -13.92 4.48 -6.10
CA ALA A 141 -14.98 5.07 -5.27
C ALA A 141 -16.31 4.32 -5.35
N GLU A 142 -16.71 3.88 -6.54
CA GLU A 142 -17.96 3.13 -6.72
C GLU A 142 -17.96 1.81 -5.94
N ASN A 143 -16.82 1.11 -5.89
CA ASN A 143 -16.71 -0.11 -5.10
C ASN A 143 -17.01 0.15 -3.63
N TRP A 144 -16.45 1.22 -3.05
CA TRP A 144 -16.67 1.56 -1.66
C TRP A 144 -18.07 2.12 -1.41
N ASN A 145 -18.56 3.01 -2.28
CA ASN A 145 -19.90 3.59 -2.16
C ASN A 145 -21.01 2.53 -2.27
N THR A 146 -20.82 1.49 -3.09
CA THR A 146 -21.79 0.39 -3.24
C THR A 146 -22.11 -0.27 -1.91
N TYR A 147 -21.14 -0.44 -1.03
CA TYR A 147 -21.36 -1.11 0.26
C TYR A 147 -21.85 -0.17 1.37
N LYS A 148 -21.66 1.12 1.22
CA LYS A 148 -22.14 2.16 2.11
C LYS A 148 -23.60 2.51 1.85
N ASP A 149 -23.89 2.87 0.62
CA ASP A 149 -25.21 3.29 0.19
C ASP A 149 -26.08 2.05 -0.09
N ASN A 150 -27.34 2.08 0.26
CA ASN A 150 -28.26 0.95 0.10
C ASN A 150 -28.63 0.72 -1.37
N TYR A 151 -27.66 0.43 -2.20
CA TYR A 151 -27.90 0.06 -3.58
C TYR A 151 -28.53 -1.33 -3.71
N VAL A 152 -29.32 -1.53 -4.75
CA VAL A 152 -30.03 -2.79 -5.02
C VAL A 152 -29.05 -3.98 -5.09
N ASN A 153 -27.81 -3.73 -5.51
CA ASN A 153 -26.76 -4.76 -5.68
C ASN A 153 -25.83 -4.88 -4.45
N ASN A 154 -26.16 -4.30 -3.31
CA ASN A 154 -25.35 -4.40 -2.11
C ASN A 154 -25.70 -5.68 -1.31
N PRO A 155 -24.86 -6.73 -1.33
CA PRO A 155 -25.13 -8.00 -0.64
C PRO A 155 -25.11 -7.84 0.89
N ILE A 156 -24.47 -6.78 1.42
CA ILE A 156 -24.35 -6.50 2.85
C ILE A 156 -25.20 -5.30 3.30
N ALA A 157 -26.19 -4.90 2.50
CA ALA A 157 -27.07 -3.76 2.84
C ALA A 157 -27.69 -3.87 4.24
N GLY A 158 -27.94 -5.09 4.74
CA GLY A 158 -28.47 -5.32 6.09
C GLY A 158 -27.53 -4.90 7.22
N ASP A 159 -26.22 -4.79 6.97
CA ASP A 159 -25.23 -4.34 7.96
C ASP A 159 -25.25 -2.82 8.14
N ARG A 160 -25.84 -2.07 7.21
CA ARG A 160 -26.00 -0.60 7.26
C ARG A 160 -24.70 0.11 7.59
N LEU A 161 -23.65 -0.15 6.77
CA LEU A 161 -22.36 0.49 6.94
C LEU A 161 -22.45 2.01 6.75
N ASN A 162 -21.78 2.77 7.60
CA ASN A 162 -21.81 4.23 7.62
C ASN A 162 -20.38 4.80 7.78
N TYR A 163 -19.61 4.79 6.72
CA TYR A 163 -18.26 5.38 6.67
C TYR A 163 -18.19 6.46 5.59
N ASP A 164 -17.27 7.39 5.75
CA ASP A 164 -16.99 8.39 4.74
C ASP A 164 -16.02 7.87 3.69
N VAL A 165 -16.22 8.27 2.42
CA VAL A 165 -15.32 7.92 1.30
C VAL A 165 -14.82 9.20 0.66
N LEU A 166 -13.51 9.37 0.64
CA LEU A 166 -12.81 10.48 0.02
C LEU A 166 -11.67 9.96 -0.86
N PHE A 167 -11.17 10.84 -1.73
CA PHE A 167 -10.11 10.47 -2.66
C PHE A 167 -8.74 10.91 -2.13
N HIS A 168 -7.68 10.21 -2.55
CA HIS A 168 -6.31 10.62 -2.23
C HIS A 168 -6.02 12.07 -2.65
N THR A 169 -6.64 12.53 -3.75
CA THR A 169 -6.51 13.90 -4.26
C THR A 169 -7.17 14.95 -3.37
N ASP A 170 -8.20 14.58 -2.61
CA ASP A 170 -8.92 15.51 -1.73
C ASP A 170 -8.06 16.04 -0.58
N LEU A 171 -7.04 15.28 -0.17
CA LEU A 171 -6.05 15.75 0.80
C LEU A 171 -5.36 17.04 0.34
N SER A 172 -5.13 17.21 -0.95
CA SER A 172 -4.45 18.36 -1.53
C SER A 172 -5.39 19.51 -1.90
N ARG A 173 -6.69 19.28 -1.93
CA ARG A 173 -7.67 20.32 -2.28
C ARG A 173 -7.83 21.33 -1.13
N PRO A 174 -7.93 22.61 -1.45
CA PRO A 174 -8.16 23.66 -0.44
C PRO A 174 -9.58 23.62 0.13
N GLY A 175 -10.56 23.04 -0.60
CA GLY A 175 -11.96 22.97 -0.21
C GLY A 175 -12.86 22.48 -1.35
N GLY A 176 -14.16 22.68 -1.22
CA GLY A 176 -15.18 22.27 -2.18
C GLY A 176 -15.87 20.97 -1.82
N PHE A 177 -16.66 20.41 -2.74
CA PHE A 177 -17.40 19.17 -2.52
C PHE A 177 -16.66 17.99 -3.15
N SER A 178 -16.62 16.88 -2.43
CA SER A 178 -16.12 15.60 -2.92
C SER A 178 -16.99 14.46 -2.37
N ASN A 179 -17.45 13.58 -3.23
CA ASN A 179 -18.28 12.42 -2.88
C ASN A 179 -19.43 12.72 -1.89
N GLY A 180 -20.10 13.88 -2.09
CA GLY A 180 -21.21 14.32 -1.23
C GLY A 180 -20.79 15.04 0.06
N LEU A 181 -19.51 15.17 0.35
CA LEU A 181 -18.98 15.84 1.55
C LEU A 181 -18.42 17.23 1.22
N ASP A 182 -18.66 18.19 2.08
CA ASP A 182 -18.05 19.52 2.01
C ASP A 182 -16.70 19.51 2.74
N LEU A 183 -15.61 19.54 1.98
CA LEU A 183 -14.23 19.48 2.50
C LEU A 183 -13.87 20.67 3.41
N ASN A 184 -14.58 21.80 3.29
CA ASN A 184 -14.38 22.97 4.16
C ASN A 184 -14.94 22.76 5.57
N ARG A 185 -15.95 21.90 5.70
CA ARG A 185 -16.63 21.63 6.97
C ARG A 185 -16.22 20.30 7.60
N LEU A 186 -15.38 19.54 6.88
CA LEU A 186 -14.93 18.23 7.33
C LEU A 186 -13.92 18.38 8.47
N ASN A 187 -14.20 17.76 9.61
CA ASN A 187 -13.22 17.63 10.68
C ASN A 187 -12.33 16.40 10.41
N TRP A 188 -11.25 16.62 9.66
CA TRP A 188 -10.31 15.58 9.23
C TRP A 188 -9.67 14.81 10.41
N GLY A 189 -9.50 15.45 11.56
CA GLY A 189 -8.90 14.84 12.75
C GLY A 189 -9.87 14.03 13.61
N ASN A 190 -11.14 13.86 13.21
CA ASN A 190 -12.17 13.21 14.04
C ASN A 190 -12.47 11.77 13.59
N TYR A 191 -11.57 11.13 12.87
CA TYR A 191 -11.73 9.74 12.46
C TYR A 191 -10.93 8.81 13.37
N ASP A 192 -11.59 7.81 13.95
CA ASP A 192 -10.98 6.78 14.79
C ASP A 192 -10.22 5.75 13.95
N LEU A 193 -10.73 5.44 12.75
CA LEU A 193 -10.12 4.54 11.79
C LEU A 193 -10.04 5.18 10.41
N VAL A 194 -8.87 5.09 9.79
CA VAL A 194 -8.69 5.42 8.37
C VAL A 194 -8.27 4.18 7.61
N VAL A 195 -9.04 3.82 6.60
CA VAL A 195 -8.71 2.76 5.64
C VAL A 195 -8.12 3.41 4.39
N ILE A 196 -6.89 3.08 4.04
CA ILE A 196 -6.22 3.62 2.86
C ILE A 196 -6.12 2.52 1.81
N ASP A 197 -6.96 2.58 0.79
CA ASP A 197 -6.89 1.66 -0.34
C ASP A 197 -5.79 2.11 -1.31
N GLU A 198 -5.07 1.15 -1.90
CA GLU A 198 -3.86 1.39 -2.71
C GLU A 198 -2.84 2.29 -1.99
N SER A 199 -2.50 1.89 -0.75
CA SER A 199 -1.63 2.67 0.16
C SER A 199 -0.23 2.91 -0.38
N HIS A 200 0.22 2.16 -1.39
CA HIS A 200 1.49 2.40 -2.06
C HIS A 200 1.59 3.81 -2.70
N ASN A 201 0.48 4.51 -2.91
CA ASN A 201 0.48 5.91 -3.34
C ASN A 201 1.08 6.88 -2.30
N PHE A 202 1.23 6.43 -1.06
CA PHE A 202 1.84 7.20 0.04
C PHE A 202 3.29 6.78 0.35
N ARG A 203 3.90 5.91 -0.46
CA ARG A 203 5.25 5.35 -0.26
C ARG A 203 6.39 6.40 -0.26
N ASN A 204 6.19 7.54 -0.95
CA ASN A 204 7.25 8.55 -1.10
C ASN A 204 7.56 9.34 0.18
N GLY A 205 6.72 9.21 1.22
CA GLY A 205 6.94 9.87 2.50
C GLY A 205 6.98 11.40 2.39
N VAL A 206 7.74 12.02 3.28
CA VAL A 206 7.91 13.49 3.32
C VAL A 206 8.68 14.01 2.11
N GLY A 207 9.47 13.17 1.44
CA GLY A 207 10.35 13.57 0.34
C GLY A 207 11.56 14.39 0.79
N THR A 208 12.60 14.42 -0.03
CA THR A 208 13.84 15.20 0.23
C THR A 208 13.75 16.64 -0.27
N HIS A 209 12.65 17.06 -0.88
CA HIS A 209 12.50 18.34 -1.56
C HIS A 209 11.60 19.32 -0.81
N ALA A 210 11.97 20.59 -0.87
CA ALA A 210 11.43 21.71 -0.09
C ALA A 210 9.94 22.06 -0.33
N ASN A 211 9.22 21.38 -1.21
CA ASN A 211 7.77 21.50 -1.38
C ASN A 211 6.99 20.52 -0.51
N THR A 212 7.35 20.43 0.77
CA THR A 212 6.67 19.55 1.74
C THR A 212 5.20 19.94 1.96
N VAL A 213 4.84 21.20 1.70
CA VAL A 213 3.50 21.74 2.00
C VAL A 213 2.40 21.14 1.09
N GLU A 214 2.74 20.71 -0.12
CA GLU A 214 1.76 20.16 -1.09
C GLU A 214 1.76 18.63 -1.17
N ASN A 215 2.66 17.95 -0.47
CA ASN A 215 2.73 16.51 -0.51
C ASN A 215 1.52 15.87 0.19
N ARG A 216 0.78 14.99 -0.51
CA ARG A 216 -0.38 14.24 0.01
C ARG A 216 -0.05 13.48 1.29
N TYR A 217 1.16 12.93 1.39
CA TYR A 217 1.63 12.25 2.59
C TYR A 217 1.68 13.17 3.80
N VAL A 218 2.27 14.36 3.65
CA VAL A 218 2.35 15.36 4.73
C VAL A 218 0.94 15.81 5.14
N LYS A 219 0.06 16.07 4.18
CA LYS A 219 -1.33 16.47 4.47
C LYS A 219 -2.14 15.35 5.17
N LEU A 220 -1.91 14.09 4.82
CA LEU A 220 -2.48 12.94 5.54
C LEU A 220 -1.99 12.96 7.00
N MET A 221 -0.68 13.08 7.21
CA MET A 221 -0.08 13.11 8.54
C MET A 221 -0.61 14.27 9.38
N ASP A 222 -0.65 15.49 8.84
CA ASP A 222 -0.98 16.70 9.60
C ASP A 222 -2.48 16.87 9.81
N LYS A 223 -3.31 16.57 8.79
CA LYS A 223 -4.76 16.79 8.88
C LYS A 223 -5.50 15.66 9.60
N ILE A 224 -5.03 14.43 9.49
CA ILE A 224 -5.75 13.25 9.96
C ILE A 224 -5.01 12.60 11.13
N ILE A 225 -3.77 12.16 10.88
CA ILE A 225 -3.06 11.27 11.81
C ILE A 225 -2.66 11.99 13.11
N ARG A 226 -2.17 13.24 13.01
CA ARG A 226 -1.70 14.03 14.16
C ARG A 226 -2.75 15.01 14.72
N ALA A 227 -3.89 15.17 14.04
CA ALA A 227 -4.77 16.34 14.23
C ALA A 227 -5.81 16.20 15.34
N GLY A 228 -5.83 15.18 16.15
CA GLY A 228 -6.86 15.13 17.18
C GLY A 228 -7.00 13.81 17.89
N VAL A 229 -7.90 12.95 17.42
CA VAL A 229 -8.07 11.62 17.98
C VAL A 229 -6.90 10.71 17.58
N LYS A 230 -6.57 9.75 18.40
CA LYS A 230 -5.57 8.75 18.07
C LYS A 230 -6.11 7.83 16.97
N THR A 231 -5.83 8.18 15.74
CA THR A 231 -6.36 7.51 14.54
C THR A 231 -5.64 6.20 14.30
N LYS A 232 -6.39 5.11 14.11
CA LYS A 232 -5.85 3.83 13.65
C LYS A 232 -5.84 3.81 12.12
N VAL A 233 -4.86 3.11 11.53
CA VAL A 233 -4.68 3.11 10.07
C VAL A 233 -4.63 1.69 9.53
N LEU A 234 -5.60 1.34 8.71
CA LEU A 234 -5.58 0.11 7.91
C LEU A 234 -5.17 0.44 6.47
N MET A 235 -4.07 -0.09 6.03
CA MET A 235 -3.53 0.12 4.70
C MET A 235 -3.75 -1.13 3.83
N LEU A 236 -4.31 -0.94 2.64
CA LEU A 236 -4.54 -2.03 1.68
C LEU A 236 -3.61 -1.82 0.48
N SER A 237 -2.76 -2.80 0.20
CA SER A 237 -1.91 -2.79 -1.00
C SER A 237 -1.52 -4.21 -1.39
N ALA A 238 -1.56 -4.53 -2.67
CA ALA A 238 -1.03 -5.81 -3.15
C ALA A 238 0.52 -5.78 -3.26
N THR A 239 1.11 -4.60 -3.32
CA THR A 239 2.54 -4.36 -3.52
C THR A 239 3.04 -3.26 -2.59
N PRO A 240 3.13 -3.52 -1.26
CA PRO A 240 3.55 -2.51 -0.30
C PRO A 240 5.01 -2.08 -0.47
N VAL A 241 5.84 -2.95 -1.07
CA VAL A 241 7.22 -2.67 -1.46
C VAL A 241 7.29 -2.70 -2.99
N ASN A 242 7.83 -1.64 -3.60
CA ASN A 242 8.07 -1.62 -5.04
C ASN A 242 9.56 -1.83 -5.32
N ASN A 243 10.40 -0.85 -5.04
CA ASN A 243 11.82 -0.90 -5.39
C ASN A 243 12.74 -0.79 -4.17
N ARG A 244 12.25 -0.29 -3.04
CA ARG A 244 13.07 -0.02 -1.84
C ARG A 244 12.28 -0.29 -0.58
N PHE A 245 12.95 -0.77 0.46
CA PHE A 245 12.31 -0.95 1.77
C PHE A 245 11.91 0.37 2.44
N ILE A 246 12.47 1.50 2.01
CA ILE A 246 12.04 2.82 2.45
C ILE A 246 10.57 3.09 2.08
N ASP A 247 10.06 2.51 1.00
CA ASP A 247 8.66 2.62 0.58
C ASP A 247 7.72 2.04 1.64
N LEU A 248 8.11 0.89 2.20
CA LEU A 248 7.38 0.24 3.29
C LEU A 248 7.52 1.02 4.60
N LYS A 249 8.72 1.48 4.93
CA LYS A 249 8.97 2.32 6.10
C LYS A 249 8.08 3.55 6.11
N ASN A 250 7.97 4.26 4.97
CA ASN A 250 7.15 5.46 4.86
C ASN A 250 5.65 5.15 5.05
N GLN A 251 5.17 4.02 4.52
CA GLN A 251 3.79 3.60 4.77
C GLN A 251 3.60 3.26 6.25
N LEU A 252 4.49 2.50 6.86
CA LEU A 252 4.40 2.18 8.29
C LEU A 252 4.48 3.43 9.18
N ALA A 253 5.25 4.45 8.77
CA ALA A 253 5.35 5.69 9.51
C ALA A 253 4.00 6.41 9.71
N ILE A 254 3.02 6.14 8.85
CA ILE A 254 1.65 6.65 9.02
C ILE A 254 1.04 6.09 10.32
N ALA A 255 1.29 4.83 10.64
CA ALA A 255 0.74 4.16 11.81
C ALA A 255 1.30 4.69 13.16
N TYR A 256 2.56 5.12 13.17
CA TYR A 256 3.22 5.65 14.37
C TYR A 256 3.48 7.17 14.31
N GLU A 257 2.68 7.89 13.53
CA GLU A 257 2.70 9.36 13.42
C GLU A 257 4.04 9.94 12.96
N GLY A 258 4.91 9.09 12.39
CA GLY A 258 6.28 9.44 12.00
C GLY A 258 7.27 9.48 13.18
N ASP A 259 6.85 9.14 14.39
CA ASP A 259 7.69 9.04 15.58
C ASP A 259 7.97 7.57 15.91
N ALA A 260 9.16 7.09 15.56
CA ALA A 260 9.57 5.69 15.77
C ALA A 260 9.46 5.25 17.23
N SER A 261 9.61 6.14 18.19
CA SER A 261 9.53 5.82 19.62
C SER A 261 8.16 5.28 20.04
N LEU A 262 7.10 5.63 19.32
CA LEU A 262 5.73 5.16 19.59
C LEU A 262 5.54 3.67 19.30
N ILE A 263 6.36 3.09 18.45
CA ILE A 263 6.31 1.68 18.07
C ILE A 263 7.50 0.87 18.57
N ASP A 264 8.71 1.46 18.66
CA ASP A 264 9.93 0.76 19.10
C ASP A 264 9.72 0.08 20.46
N ASN A 265 9.05 0.75 21.39
CA ASN A 265 8.75 0.21 22.74
C ASN A 265 7.72 -0.94 22.73
N LYS A 266 7.01 -1.16 21.64
CA LYS A 266 5.98 -2.18 21.50
C LYS A 266 6.47 -3.41 20.70
N LEU A 267 7.59 -3.25 20.00
CA LEU A 267 8.25 -4.33 19.28
C LEU A 267 9.15 -5.08 20.25
N GLY A 268 9.25 -6.39 20.12
CA GLY A 268 10.19 -7.21 20.89
C GLY A 268 11.64 -7.10 20.43
N THR A 269 11.95 -6.12 19.55
CA THR A 269 13.26 -5.96 18.93
C THR A 269 14.19 -5.10 19.80
N ASN A 270 15.50 -5.41 19.74
CA ASN A 270 16.53 -4.61 20.43
C ASN A 270 17.01 -3.40 19.62
N LYS A 271 16.55 -3.25 18.37
CA LYS A 271 16.95 -2.20 17.43
C LYS A 271 15.77 -1.29 17.14
N SER A 272 16.07 -0.02 16.89
CA SER A 272 15.05 0.91 16.42
C SER A 272 14.57 0.56 15.00
N ILE A 273 13.33 0.94 14.69
CA ILE A 273 12.73 0.72 13.35
C ILE A 273 13.62 1.31 12.23
N ASP A 274 14.27 2.45 12.51
CA ASP A 274 15.15 3.12 11.56
C ASP A 274 16.42 2.30 11.27
N GLU A 275 16.94 1.63 12.28
CA GLU A 275 18.11 0.78 12.15
C GLU A 275 17.76 -0.52 11.43
N ILE A 276 16.63 -1.13 11.75
CA ILE A 276 16.11 -2.33 11.09
C ILE A 276 15.98 -2.09 9.59
N PHE A 277 15.31 -1.02 9.18
CA PHE A 277 15.14 -0.69 7.76
C PHE A 277 16.45 -0.34 7.05
N ARG A 278 17.38 0.30 7.74
CA ARG A 278 18.72 0.61 7.20
C ARG A 278 19.52 -0.66 6.92
N GLN A 279 19.47 -1.63 7.84
CA GLN A 279 20.14 -2.92 7.68
C GLN A 279 19.48 -3.73 6.56
N ALA A 280 18.17 -3.80 6.53
CA ALA A 280 17.42 -4.48 5.48
C ALA A 280 17.72 -3.90 4.09
N GLN A 281 17.79 -2.57 3.96
CA GLN A 281 18.12 -1.93 2.68
C GLN A 281 19.57 -2.22 2.24
N ARG A 282 20.52 -2.30 3.18
CA ARG A 282 21.90 -2.70 2.86
C ARG A 282 21.96 -4.14 2.37
N ALA A 283 21.25 -5.05 3.04
CA ALA A 283 21.15 -6.45 2.64
C ALA A 283 20.52 -6.59 1.23
N PHE A 284 19.47 -5.83 0.96
CA PHE A 284 18.83 -5.80 -0.36
C PHE A 284 19.76 -5.26 -1.44
N ASN A 285 20.49 -4.19 -1.19
CA ASN A 285 21.45 -3.63 -2.15
C ASN A 285 22.57 -4.65 -2.44
N ALA A 286 23.16 -5.25 -1.40
CA ALA A 286 24.16 -6.29 -1.57
C ALA A 286 23.65 -7.49 -2.38
N TRP A 287 22.41 -7.91 -2.14
CA TRP A 287 21.76 -8.96 -2.94
C TRP A 287 21.52 -8.52 -4.40
N SER A 288 21.14 -7.26 -4.63
CA SER A 288 20.90 -6.75 -5.98
C SER A 288 22.17 -6.60 -6.82
N ASP A 289 23.33 -6.54 -6.17
CA ASP A 289 24.64 -6.47 -6.81
C ASP A 289 25.23 -7.86 -7.14
N LEU A 290 24.58 -8.95 -6.68
CA LEU A 290 24.99 -10.31 -7.04
C LEU A 290 24.74 -10.61 -8.52
N ASP A 291 25.44 -11.61 -9.06
CA ASP A 291 25.17 -12.12 -10.40
C ASP A 291 23.73 -12.67 -10.50
N VAL A 292 23.13 -12.59 -11.69
CA VAL A 292 21.73 -12.99 -11.94
C VAL A 292 21.44 -14.42 -11.49
N THR A 293 22.43 -15.32 -11.60
CA THR A 293 22.33 -16.74 -11.17
C THR A 293 22.25 -16.91 -9.66
N ASP A 294 22.86 -16.01 -8.89
CA ASP A 294 22.94 -16.06 -7.44
C ASP A 294 21.86 -15.22 -6.75
N ARG A 295 21.14 -14.43 -7.53
CA ARG A 295 20.03 -13.57 -7.09
C ARG A 295 18.76 -14.39 -6.79
N THR A 296 18.85 -15.28 -5.81
CA THR A 296 17.70 -16.10 -5.37
C THR A 296 17.01 -15.46 -4.16
N THR A 297 15.72 -15.77 -3.99
CA THR A 297 14.95 -15.34 -2.82
C THR A 297 15.59 -15.86 -1.53
N ASP A 298 16.07 -17.10 -1.53
CA ASP A 298 16.72 -17.72 -0.38
C ASP A 298 18.01 -16.99 0.03
N ALA A 299 18.79 -16.51 -0.95
CA ALA A 299 19.98 -15.72 -0.69
C ALA A 299 19.63 -14.39 0.02
N LEU A 300 18.54 -13.72 -0.41
CA LEU A 300 18.05 -12.50 0.25
C LEU A 300 17.57 -12.79 1.67
N LEU A 301 16.73 -13.81 1.85
CA LEU A 301 16.17 -14.15 3.16
C LEU A 301 17.24 -14.49 4.20
N LYS A 302 18.34 -15.12 3.79
CA LYS A 302 19.49 -15.43 4.68
C LYS A 302 20.27 -14.19 5.12
N THR A 303 20.19 -13.10 4.37
CA THR A 303 20.92 -11.85 4.66
C THR A 303 20.07 -10.85 5.46
N LEU A 304 18.74 -11.04 5.48
CA LEU A 304 17.84 -10.21 6.28
C LEU A 304 17.87 -10.64 7.75
N ASP A 305 17.86 -9.65 8.64
CA ASP A 305 17.88 -9.87 10.09
C ASP A 305 16.52 -10.36 10.60
N PHE A 306 16.54 -11.11 11.70
CA PHE A 306 15.32 -11.58 12.38
C PHE A 306 14.43 -10.41 12.82
N ASP A 307 15.02 -9.33 13.33
CA ASP A 307 14.28 -8.11 13.74
C ASP A 307 13.41 -7.53 12.62
N PHE A 308 13.86 -7.66 11.36
CA PHE A 308 13.08 -7.21 10.21
C PHE A 308 11.82 -8.06 9.98
N PHE A 309 11.93 -9.38 10.16
CA PHE A 309 10.77 -10.27 10.04
C PHE A 309 9.79 -10.07 11.18
N GLU A 310 10.28 -9.89 12.41
CA GLU A 310 9.44 -9.60 13.57
C GLU A 310 8.67 -8.29 13.40
N LEU A 311 9.34 -7.24 12.90
CA LEU A 311 8.68 -6.00 12.55
C LEU A 311 7.58 -6.21 11.50
N LEU A 312 7.90 -6.92 10.41
CA LEU A 312 6.91 -7.19 9.34
C LEU A 312 5.72 -7.97 9.89
N ASP A 313 5.98 -9.02 10.66
CA ASP A 313 4.91 -9.81 11.24
C ASP A 313 4.03 -8.98 12.17
N SER A 314 4.60 -8.08 12.95
CA SER A 314 3.85 -7.21 13.87
C SER A 314 2.85 -6.28 13.17
N VAL A 315 3.16 -5.77 11.97
CA VAL A 315 2.38 -4.70 11.32
C VAL A 315 1.83 -5.06 9.94
N THR A 316 2.11 -6.28 9.43
CA THR A 316 1.60 -6.68 8.10
C THR A 316 0.86 -8.01 8.15
N ILE A 317 -0.03 -8.20 7.19
CA ILE A 317 -0.65 -9.48 6.85
C ILE A 317 -0.49 -9.65 5.36
N ALA A 318 0.24 -10.69 4.94
CA ALA A 318 0.54 -10.95 3.53
C ALA A 318 0.36 -12.42 3.20
N ARG A 319 -0.62 -12.74 2.38
CA ARG A 319 -0.90 -14.12 1.99
C ARG A 319 -0.98 -14.26 0.48
N SER A 320 -0.44 -15.34 -0.02
CA SER A 320 -0.55 -15.74 -1.41
C SER A 320 -1.62 -16.80 -1.60
N ARG A 321 -2.06 -17.01 -2.84
CA ARG A 321 -3.00 -18.10 -3.17
C ARG A 321 -2.44 -19.47 -2.78
N LYS A 322 -1.13 -19.70 -3.00
CA LYS A 322 -0.45 -20.95 -2.60
C LYS A 322 -0.48 -21.15 -1.08
N HIS A 323 -0.33 -20.05 -0.32
CA HIS A 323 -0.44 -20.10 1.13
C HIS A 323 -1.84 -20.53 1.57
N ILE A 324 -2.89 -19.96 0.94
CA ILE A 324 -4.27 -20.32 1.26
C ILE A 324 -4.56 -21.78 0.90
N GLU A 325 -4.16 -22.25 -0.29
CA GLU A 325 -4.33 -23.64 -0.71
C GLU A 325 -3.64 -24.64 0.23
N LYS A 326 -2.53 -24.23 0.85
CA LYS A 326 -1.75 -25.12 1.72
C LYS A 326 -2.30 -25.21 3.14
N TYR A 327 -2.85 -24.12 3.68
CA TYR A 327 -3.15 -24.00 5.12
C TYR A 327 -4.63 -23.85 5.45
N TYR A 328 -5.50 -23.64 4.46
CA TYR A 328 -6.94 -23.47 4.66
C TYR A 328 -7.73 -24.50 3.86
N ASP A 329 -8.90 -24.85 4.36
CA ASP A 329 -9.85 -25.63 3.56
C ASP A 329 -10.36 -24.76 2.42
N THR A 330 -10.17 -25.22 1.20
CA THR A 330 -10.58 -24.52 -0.02
C THR A 330 -11.87 -25.06 -0.62
N ALA A 331 -12.60 -25.93 0.09
CA ALA A 331 -13.85 -26.53 -0.40
C ALA A 331 -14.85 -25.46 -0.84
N ASP A 332 -15.01 -24.40 -0.05
CA ASP A 332 -15.92 -23.27 -0.31
C ASP A 332 -15.38 -22.26 -1.34
N ILE A 333 -14.06 -22.16 -1.46
CA ILE A 333 -13.39 -21.22 -2.36
C ILE A 333 -13.28 -21.81 -3.78
N GLY A 334 -13.18 -23.15 -3.86
CA GLY A 334 -12.83 -23.85 -5.07
C GLY A 334 -11.33 -23.79 -5.38
N LYS A 335 -10.96 -24.33 -6.55
CA LYS A 335 -9.54 -24.35 -6.98
C LYS A 335 -9.17 -23.01 -7.60
N PHE A 336 -8.06 -22.44 -7.16
CA PHE A 336 -7.51 -21.25 -7.83
C PHE A 336 -7.04 -21.59 -9.26
N PRO A 337 -7.19 -20.66 -10.21
CA PRO A 337 -6.69 -20.87 -11.56
C PRO A 337 -5.18 -21.13 -11.59
N ILE A 338 -4.77 -22.14 -12.38
CA ILE A 338 -3.36 -22.43 -12.58
C ILE A 338 -2.75 -21.33 -13.45
N ARG A 339 -1.78 -20.62 -12.89
CA ARG A 339 -1.03 -19.58 -13.63
C ARG A 339 -0.05 -20.26 -14.58
N LYS A 340 -0.32 -20.20 -15.87
CA LYS A 340 0.64 -20.63 -16.90
C LYS A 340 1.73 -19.56 -17.10
N PRO A 341 2.92 -19.96 -17.58
CA PRO A 341 3.92 -18.97 -18.01
C PRO A 341 3.32 -18.01 -19.04
N PRO A 342 3.66 -16.72 -19.00
CA PRO A 342 3.16 -15.76 -19.99
C PRO A 342 3.72 -16.11 -21.38
N ILE A 343 2.86 -16.05 -22.37
CA ILE A 343 3.25 -16.15 -23.80
C ILE A 343 3.37 -14.71 -24.29
N SER A 344 4.56 -14.31 -24.68
CA SER A 344 4.77 -12.99 -25.29
C SER A 344 4.33 -13.05 -26.77
N LEU A 345 3.32 -12.27 -27.10
CA LEU A 345 2.87 -12.10 -28.49
C LEU A 345 3.17 -10.66 -28.89
N SER A 346 3.76 -10.49 -30.07
CA SER A 346 4.02 -9.18 -30.65
C SER A 346 3.20 -9.04 -31.95
N PRO A 347 1.87 -8.81 -31.84
CA PRO A 347 1.03 -8.68 -32.99
C PRO A 347 1.38 -7.41 -33.78
N LYS A 348 1.20 -7.46 -35.10
CA LYS A 348 1.22 -6.24 -35.91
C LYS A 348 -0.01 -5.39 -35.55
N LEU A 349 0.10 -4.06 -35.65
CA LEU A 349 -1.03 -3.14 -35.45
C LEU A 349 -2.17 -3.45 -36.42
N THR A 350 -1.80 -3.84 -37.67
CA THR A 350 -2.73 -4.16 -38.76
C THR A 350 -2.00 -5.00 -39.79
N ASP A 351 -2.75 -5.80 -40.55
CA ASP A 351 -2.28 -6.55 -41.70
C ASP A 351 -2.36 -5.73 -43.02
N LEU A 352 -2.93 -4.52 -42.95
CA LEU A 352 -3.00 -3.62 -44.08
C LEU A 352 -1.63 -3.00 -44.36
N GLU A 353 -1.07 -3.27 -45.55
CA GLU A 353 0.22 -2.72 -45.97
C GLU A 353 0.25 -1.18 -46.09
N THR A 354 -0.92 -0.59 -46.28
CA THR A 354 -1.13 0.86 -46.41
C THR A 354 -1.27 1.58 -45.07
N ALA A 355 -1.40 0.84 -43.96
CA ALA A 355 -1.62 1.43 -42.66
C ALA A 355 -0.27 1.69 -41.91
N THR A 356 -0.28 2.71 -41.10
CA THR A 356 0.87 3.15 -40.32
C THR A 356 1.31 2.06 -39.32
N ASN A 357 2.59 1.70 -39.35
CA ASN A 357 3.18 0.74 -38.44
C ASN A 357 3.72 1.41 -37.16
N TYR A 358 4.16 0.62 -36.15
CA TYR A 358 4.68 1.14 -34.89
C TYR A 358 5.88 2.07 -35.08
N ASN A 359 6.79 1.76 -36.00
CA ASN A 359 7.99 2.57 -36.24
C ASN A 359 7.61 3.94 -36.83
N GLN A 360 6.67 3.97 -37.76
CA GLN A 360 6.16 5.21 -38.34
C GLN A 360 5.46 6.06 -37.28
N ILE A 361 4.63 5.45 -36.42
CA ILE A 361 3.98 6.17 -35.32
C ILE A 361 5.05 6.71 -34.35
N TYR A 362 6.07 5.93 -34.03
CA TYR A 362 7.17 6.40 -33.19
C TYR A 362 7.91 7.59 -33.80
N GLU A 363 8.19 7.53 -35.11
CA GLU A 363 8.82 8.65 -35.83
C GLU A 363 7.96 9.91 -35.82
N GLU A 364 6.65 9.78 -36.05
CA GLU A 364 5.72 10.90 -35.99
C GLU A 364 5.60 11.48 -34.55
N LEU A 365 5.49 10.62 -33.53
CA LEU A 365 5.50 11.06 -32.12
C LEU A 365 6.79 11.75 -31.72
N SER A 366 7.93 11.33 -32.29
CA SER A 366 9.23 11.92 -32.03
C SER A 366 9.37 13.34 -32.60
N LYS A 367 8.60 13.66 -33.66
CA LYS A 367 8.54 14.99 -34.27
C LYS A 367 7.70 15.98 -33.45
N LEU A 368 6.83 15.49 -32.55
CA LEU A 368 5.97 16.35 -31.75
C LEU A 368 6.81 17.18 -30.78
N SER A 369 6.70 18.49 -30.88
CA SER A 369 7.38 19.42 -29.95
C SER A 369 6.77 19.38 -28.55
N LEU A 370 5.47 19.06 -28.43
CA LEU A 370 4.71 19.05 -27.18
C LEU A 370 4.96 20.32 -26.36
N CYS A 371 4.85 21.48 -27.03
CA CYS A 371 5.23 22.81 -26.52
C CYS A 371 4.57 23.18 -25.19
N ILE A 372 3.36 22.68 -24.93
CA ILE A 372 2.65 22.88 -23.67
C ILE A 372 3.39 22.31 -22.45
N TYR A 373 4.28 21.33 -22.64
CA TYR A 373 5.11 20.72 -21.58
C TYR A 373 6.53 21.30 -21.50
N THR A 374 6.88 22.20 -22.43
CA THR A 374 8.20 22.83 -22.49
C THR A 374 8.09 24.34 -22.68
N PRO A 375 7.31 25.05 -21.82
CA PRO A 375 7.08 26.47 -21.97
C PRO A 375 8.37 27.31 -21.91
N SER A 376 9.40 26.87 -21.18
CA SER A 376 10.68 27.57 -21.09
C SER A 376 11.36 27.80 -22.45
N ASN A 377 11.09 26.93 -23.44
CA ASN A 377 11.65 27.07 -24.79
C ASN A 377 11.07 28.26 -25.58
N TYR A 378 9.93 28.79 -25.12
CA TYR A 378 9.17 29.87 -25.80
C TYR A 378 9.20 31.20 -25.04
N ILE A 379 9.93 31.25 -23.91
CA ILE A 379 10.09 32.48 -23.11
C ILE A 379 11.31 33.26 -23.63
N PHE A 380 11.13 34.58 -23.80
CA PHE A 380 12.24 35.43 -24.18
C PHE A 380 13.42 35.31 -23.21
N PRO A 381 14.66 35.24 -23.70
CA PRO A 381 15.86 35.09 -22.85
C PRO A 381 15.94 36.12 -21.72
N SER A 382 15.47 37.36 -21.96
CA SER A 382 15.44 38.44 -20.97
C SER A 382 14.45 38.21 -19.82
N LYS A 383 13.47 37.32 -19.99
CA LYS A 383 12.43 36.99 -18.98
C LYS A 383 12.57 35.60 -18.39
N ILE A 384 13.46 34.77 -18.93
CA ILE A 384 13.62 33.39 -18.51
C ILE A 384 14.03 33.29 -17.04
N GLN A 385 14.87 34.20 -16.56
CA GLN A 385 15.31 34.25 -15.17
C GLN A 385 14.12 34.46 -14.22
N LYS A 386 13.21 35.38 -14.57
CA LYS A 386 11.98 35.60 -13.79
C LYS A 386 11.08 34.38 -13.75
N TYR A 387 10.98 33.65 -14.85
CA TYR A 387 10.22 32.40 -14.92
C TYR A 387 10.85 31.32 -14.04
N ILE A 388 12.17 31.18 -14.11
CA ILE A 388 12.93 30.25 -13.26
C ILE A 388 12.76 30.61 -11.77
N ASP A 389 12.87 31.91 -11.42
CA ASP A 389 12.73 32.38 -10.03
C ASP A 389 11.34 32.13 -9.46
N ILE A 390 10.27 32.20 -10.25
CA ILE A 390 8.90 31.86 -9.83
C ILE A 390 8.74 30.35 -9.61
N THR A 391 9.42 29.55 -10.43
CA THR A 391 9.31 28.09 -10.38
C THR A 391 10.38 27.43 -9.51
N HIS A 392 11.41 28.17 -9.09
CA HIS A 392 12.48 27.66 -8.21
C HIS A 392 12.07 27.64 -6.75
N ASN A 393 11.68 26.47 -6.27
CA ASN A 393 11.84 26.13 -4.87
C ASN A 393 13.25 25.54 -4.65
N LYS A 394 14.00 26.19 -3.77
CA LYS A 394 15.40 25.87 -3.43
C LYS A 394 15.60 24.38 -3.14
N GLY A 395 16.45 23.71 -3.88
CA GLY A 395 16.95 22.38 -3.50
C GLY A 395 17.01 21.28 -4.56
N ASN A 396 16.73 21.55 -5.84
CA ASN A 396 16.82 20.52 -6.89
C ASN A 396 17.97 20.77 -7.84
N GLU A 397 18.80 19.74 -8.04
CA GLU A 397 19.92 19.73 -9.00
C GLU A 397 19.47 19.80 -10.48
N LEU A 398 18.18 19.47 -10.77
CA LEU A 398 17.63 19.52 -12.12
C LEU A 398 17.12 20.93 -12.43
N THR A 399 17.64 21.53 -13.49
CA THR A 399 17.12 22.80 -14.02
C THR A 399 15.67 22.65 -14.48
N GLN A 400 14.88 23.74 -14.45
CA GLN A 400 13.50 23.75 -14.93
C GLN A 400 13.39 23.21 -16.36
N THR A 401 14.28 23.64 -17.24
CA THR A 401 14.37 23.14 -18.63
C THR A 401 14.61 21.63 -18.70
N GLY A 402 15.45 21.09 -17.81
CA GLY A 402 15.70 19.65 -17.72
C GLY A 402 14.47 18.86 -17.31
N ARG A 403 13.66 19.39 -16.36
CA ARG A 403 12.37 18.79 -15.95
C ARG A 403 11.37 18.78 -17.10
N GLU A 404 11.19 19.91 -17.78
CA GLU A 404 10.28 20.04 -18.92
C GLU A 404 10.64 19.05 -20.03
N GLN A 405 11.92 18.91 -20.35
CA GLN A 405 12.38 17.91 -21.33
C GLN A 405 12.15 16.48 -20.84
N GLY A 406 12.32 16.21 -19.55
CA GLY A 406 11.98 14.93 -18.92
C GLY A 406 10.49 14.61 -19.06
N ILE A 407 9.60 15.55 -18.77
CA ILE A 407 8.15 15.40 -18.94
C ILE A 407 7.80 15.13 -20.40
N ARG A 408 8.39 15.86 -21.34
CA ARG A 408 8.17 15.62 -22.78
C ARG A 408 8.54 14.21 -23.19
N LYS A 409 9.70 13.69 -22.76
CA LYS A 409 10.11 12.30 -23.05
C LYS A 409 9.16 11.29 -22.41
N LEU A 410 8.76 11.53 -21.18
CA LEU A 410 7.80 10.68 -20.46
C LEU A 410 6.45 10.62 -21.19
N MET A 411 5.96 11.74 -21.70
CA MET A 411 4.71 11.80 -22.49
C MET A 411 4.79 10.99 -23.76
N SER A 412 5.92 11.04 -24.49
CA SER A 412 6.13 10.21 -25.68
C SER A 412 6.09 8.71 -25.35
N VAL A 413 6.74 8.32 -24.25
CA VAL A 413 6.73 6.91 -23.79
C VAL A 413 5.30 6.49 -23.35
N ASN A 414 4.59 7.36 -22.64
CA ASN A 414 3.22 7.07 -22.22
C ASN A 414 2.24 6.93 -23.40
N LEU A 415 2.41 7.73 -24.44
CA LEU A 415 1.62 7.58 -25.66
C LEU A 415 1.84 6.21 -26.32
N LEU A 416 3.09 5.75 -26.41
CA LEU A 416 3.41 4.41 -26.93
C LEU A 416 2.84 3.30 -26.05
N LYS A 417 2.96 3.39 -24.74
CA LYS A 417 2.35 2.43 -23.81
C LYS A 417 0.82 2.38 -23.93
N ARG A 418 0.18 3.51 -24.15
CA ARG A 418 -1.26 3.55 -24.40
C ARG A 418 -1.64 2.91 -25.73
N LEU A 419 -0.82 3.08 -26.77
CA LEU A 419 -1.00 2.40 -28.04
C LEU A 419 -0.89 0.88 -27.91
N GLU A 420 0.10 0.40 -27.15
CA GLU A 420 0.26 -1.02 -26.82
C GLU A 420 -0.96 -1.59 -26.08
N SER A 421 -1.53 -0.80 -25.18
CA SER A 421 -2.69 -1.21 -24.41
C SER A 421 -3.98 -1.19 -25.24
N SER A 422 -4.22 -0.13 -26.00
CA SER A 422 -5.45 0.06 -26.81
C SER A 422 -5.29 1.23 -27.76
N VAL A 423 -5.61 0.99 -29.05
CA VAL A 423 -5.67 2.04 -30.09
C VAL A 423 -6.66 3.14 -29.71
N ASN A 424 -7.81 2.77 -29.16
CA ASN A 424 -8.82 3.73 -28.68
C ASN A 424 -8.29 4.60 -27.55
N SER A 425 -7.61 4.02 -26.56
CA SER A 425 -7.00 4.76 -25.47
C SER A 425 -5.93 5.74 -25.96
N PHE A 426 -5.13 5.33 -26.94
CA PHE A 426 -4.15 6.18 -27.61
C PHE A 426 -4.82 7.37 -28.31
N GLN A 427 -5.88 7.11 -29.12
CA GLN A 427 -6.64 8.12 -29.81
C GLN A 427 -7.25 9.15 -28.84
N LEU A 428 -7.90 8.69 -27.78
CA LEU A 428 -8.47 9.56 -26.74
C LEU A 428 -7.43 10.45 -26.10
N THR A 429 -6.22 9.91 -25.85
CA THR A 429 -5.13 10.70 -25.25
C THR A 429 -4.60 11.75 -26.22
N LEU A 430 -4.44 11.43 -27.50
CA LEU A 430 -4.08 12.41 -28.52
C LEU A 430 -5.14 13.50 -28.64
N GLN A 431 -6.42 13.13 -28.63
CA GLN A 431 -7.51 14.11 -28.68
C GLN A 431 -7.49 15.06 -27.49
N ARG A 432 -7.19 14.57 -26.28
CA ARG A 432 -7.04 15.41 -25.10
C ARG A 432 -5.86 16.41 -25.22
N ILE A 433 -4.71 15.93 -25.73
CA ILE A 433 -3.56 16.80 -25.99
C ILE A 433 -3.91 17.86 -27.04
N TYR A 434 -4.59 17.46 -28.10
CA TYR A 434 -5.04 18.39 -29.15
C TYR A 434 -5.97 19.47 -28.59
N ASN A 435 -6.97 19.10 -27.80
CA ASN A 435 -7.89 20.04 -27.17
C ASN A 435 -7.14 21.00 -26.23
N LEU A 436 -6.20 20.49 -25.42
CA LEU A 436 -5.40 21.31 -24.52
C LEU A 436 -4.54 22.33 -25.27
N ILE A 437 -3.99 21.96 -26.42
CA ILE A 437 -3.22 22.88 -27.27
C ILE A 437 -4.15 23.99 -27.81
N ASN A 438 -5.34 23.64 -28.32
CA ASN A 438 -6.31 24.62 -28.84
C ASN A 438 -6.79 25.56 -27.73
N ASP A 439 -7.13 25.06 -26.55
CA ASP A 439 -7.52 25.87 -25.40
C ASP A 439 -6.41 26.86 -25.00
N THR A 440 -5.16 26.41 -25.12
CA THR A 440 -4.00 27.28 -24.84
C THR A 440 -3.85 28.37 -25.88
N ILE A 441 -4.03 28.03 -27.17
CA ILE A 441 -4.03 29.01 -28.27
C ILE A 441 -5.15 30.04 -28.09
N ASP A 442 -6.35 29.60 -27.75
CA ASP A 442 -7.49 30.48 -27.51
C ASP A 442 -7.23 31.44 -26.32
N LYS A 443 -6.58 30.94 -25.27
CA LYS A 443 -6.15 31.81 -24.15
C LYS A 443 -5.14 32.85 -24.58
N ILE A 444 -4.15 32.48 -25.38
CA ILE A 444 -3.15 33.41 -25.92
C ILE A 444 -3.82 34.46 -26.79
N ASN A 445 -4.71 34.06 -27.71
CA ASN A 445 -5.45 34.99 -28.59
C ASN A 445 -6.32 35.97 -27.79
N ARG A 446 -7.00 35.50 -26.73
CA ARG A 446 -7.78 36.40 -25.85
C ARG A 446 -6.88 37.37 -25.09
N PHE A 447 -5.74 36.91 -24.62
CA PHE A 447 -4.77 37.79 -23.97
C PHE A 447 -4.25 38.90 -24.90
N GLU A 448 -3.97 38.57 -26.16
CA GLU A 448 -3.56 39.54 -27.16
C GLU A 448 -4.65 40.56 -27.49
N GLN A 449 -5.93 40.16 -27.48
CA GLN A 449 -7.05 41.02 -27.80
C GLN A 449 -7.50 41.93 -26.64
N TYR A 450 -7.48 41.46 -25.40
CA TYR A 450 -8.15 42.12 -24.27
C TYR A 450 -7.21 42.58 -23.16
N GLY A 451 -5.91 42.25 -23.21
CA GLY A 451 -4.94 42.65 -22.16
C GLY A 451 -5.20 41.99 -20.80
N THR A 452 -4.42 42.40 -19.82
CA THR A 452 -4.24 41.76 -18.52
C THR A 452 -5.37 41.92 -17.50
N SER A 453 -6.59 41.61 -17.74
CA SER A 453 -7.55 41.50 -16.64
C SER A 453 -8.18 40.14 -16.60
N SER A 454 -7.83 39.35 -15.57
CA SER A 454 -8.42 38.06 -15.19
C SER A 454 -8.02 36.85 -16.04
N LEU A 455 -6.74 36.49 -16.03
CA LEU A 455 -6.33 35.16 -16.34
C LEU A 455 -5.82 34.52 -15.03
N ASP A 456 -6.70 33.83 -14.34
CA ASP A 456 -6.28 32.82 -13.38
C ASP A 456 -5.60 31.68 -14.17
N MET A 457 -4.29 31.86 -14.41
CA MET A 457 -3.45 30.86 -15.08
C MET A 457 -3.25 29.61 -14.26
N TYR A 458 -3.77 29.55 -13.03
CA TYR A 458 -3.61 28.44 -12.11
C TYR A 458 -4.75 27.44 -12.13
N GLU A 459 -5.91 27.75 -12.69
CA GLU A 459 -7.04 26.79 -12.72
C GLU A 459 -6.92 25.67 -13.76
N THR A 460 -5.92 25.70 -14.64
CA THR A 460 -5.79 24.68 -15.70
C THR A 460 -4.68 23.66 -15.51
N ALA A 461 -3.91 23.76 -14.43
CA ALA A 461 -2.92 22.73 -14.08
C ALA A 461 -3.51 21.57 -13.26
N ASP A 462 -4.73 21.71 -12.75
CA ASP A 462 -5.44 20.70 -11.96
C ASP A 462 -6.39 19.80 -12.77
N THR A 463 -6.30 19.81 -14.09
CA THR A 463 -6.92 18.73 -14.86
C THR A 463 -6.12 17.46 -14.62
N GLU A 464 -6.58 16.71 -13.65
CA GLU A 464 -6.46 15.25 -13.43
C GLU A 464 -5.44 14.55 -14.35
N TRP A 465 -4.18 14.79 -14.11
CA TRP A 465 -3.15 13.87 -14.52
C TRP A 465 -3.12 12.76 -13.48
N ASP A 466 -4.12 11.90 -13.50
CA ASP A 466 -3.95 10.55 -13.03
C ASP A 466 -2.90 9.92 -13.97
N ILE A 467 -1.64 10.18 -13.65
CA ILE A 467 -0.56 9.30 -14.08
C ILE A 467 -0.90 7.99 -13.38
N ASP A 468 -1.48 7.11 -14.15
CA ASP A 468 -1.81 5.76 -13.75
C ASP A 468 -0.47 5.06 -13.49
N ASP A 469 0.08 5.23 -12.28
CA ASP A 469 1.22 4.49 -11.74
C ASP A 469 0.79 3.06 -11.37
N SER A 470 -0.02 2.44 -12.21
CA SER A 470 -0.29 1.02 -12.15
C SER A 470 0.59 0.31 -13.18
N ASN A 471 1.86 0.12 -12.79
CA ASN A 471 2.70 -1.03 -13.17
C ASN A 471 3.80 -1.23 -12.13
#